data_57d7bce2b79c19ed842194eb8acfbcec
#
_entry.id   57d7bce2b79c19ed842194eb8acfbcec
#
_cell.length_a   1.000
_cell.length_b   1.000
_cell.length_c   1.000
_cell.angle_alpha   90.00
_cell.angle_beta   90.00
_cell.angle_gamma   90.00
#
_symmetry.space_group_name_H-M   'P 1'
#
loop_
_entity.id
_entity.type
_entity.pdbx_description
1 polymer ?
#
loop_
_entity_poly.entity_id
_entity_poly.type
_entity_poly.pdbx_seq_one_letter_code
_entity_poly.pdbx_strand_id
1 'polypeptide(L)'
;MMNRRRFISIAAGTAFARQESLLRWHGVAMGADVSIDLGRASGRDGNAALAAAVDTIRRMEELFSIYDPQSALSRLNYHGRIIPEPEFLRLIQLVNVAHALTGGLFDPTVQSLVMARLQGKTPTAAERTRVGWNFVEFDAGEIRFCTPGMAMTLNGIAQGFATDRVTEVLASHGFTQTLVNIGEYRVGDRATTIGIGGAAGNIMSIEDLRQAAIATSVPGSFMLNDRSSHIMNPKNPDASPIWASASVVASTATMADAFSTALVLARGTTLAESLVRGSAKAIILENAAGEISRI
;
A
#
# COMPACT_ATOMS: atom_id res chain seq x y z
N MET A 1 -24.20 7.26 -0.22
CA MET A 1 -23.08 7.16 -1.20
C MET A 1 -22.05 8.19 -0.82
N MET A 2 -20.99 7.78 -0.17
CA MET A 2 -19.95 8.69 0.35
C MET A 2 -18.81 8.78 -0.65
N ASN A 3 -18.52 9.99 -1.10
CA ASN A 3 -17.54 10.30 -2.15
C ASN A 3 -16.10 10.15 -1.58
N ARG A 4 -15.38 9.11 -1.99
CA ARG A 4 -14.03 8.70 -1.51
C ARG A 4 -12.90 9.45 -2.22
N ARG A 5 -13.03 10.74 -2.51
CA ARG A 5 -12.04 11.45 -3.30
C ARG A 5 -11.47 12.65 -2.56
N ARG A 6 -10.35 12.46 -1.90
CA ARG A 6 -9.35 13.52 -1.75
C ARG A 6 -8.01 12.96 -2.20
N PHE A 7 -7.54 13.48 -3.33
CA PHE A 7 -6.36 13.06 -4.05
C PHE A 7 -5.11 13.72 -3.50
N ILE A 8 -4.04 12.92 -3.43
CA ILE A 8 -2.68 13.46 -3.51
C ILE A 8 -2.49 13.87 -4.97
N SER A 9 -2.51 15.17 -5.26
CA SER A 9 -2.20 15.68 -6.60
C SER A 9 -0.70 15.59 -6.79
N ILE A 10 -0.26 14.56 -7.51
CA ILE A 10 1.13 14.46 -7.95
C ILE A 10 1.22 15.06 -9.34
N ALA A 11 1.85 16.23 -9.45
CA ALA A 11 2.16 16.84 -10.74
C ALA A 11 3.40 16.17 -11.33
N ALA A 12 3.21 15.26 -12.30
CA ALA A 12 4.31 14.80 -13.13
C ALA A 12 4.70 15.91 -14.10
N GLY A 13 5.81 16.58 -13.85
CA GLY A 13 6.38 17.55 -14.76
C GLY A 13 6.87 16.87 -16.04
N THR A 14 6.17 17.02 -17.17
CA THR A 14 6.62 16.56 -18.48
C THR A 14 7.39 17.66 -19.20
N ALA A 15 8.68 17.45 -19.44
CA ALA A 15 9.42 18.23 -20.44
C ALA A 15 8.86 17.89 -21.83
N PHE A 16 8.47 18.90 -22.60
CA PHE A 16 8.00 18.76 -23.99
C PHE A 16 9.15 18.28 -24.89
N ALA A 17 9.11 17.02 -25.32
CA ALA A 17 9.89 16.49 -26.43
C ALA A 17 8.93 15.75 -27.37
N ARG A 18 9.15 15.93 -28.68
CA ARG A 18 8.43 15.38 -29.84
C ARG A 18 7.54 14.17 -29.55
N GLN A 19 6.29 14.29 -29.95
CA GLN A 19 5.16 13.40 -29.81
C GLN A 19 5.39 12.03 -30.49
N GLU A 20 6.15 11.14 -29.86
CA GLU A 20 5.97 9.70 -30.02
C GLU A 20 4.86 9.30 -29.06
N SER A 21 3.84 8.62 -29.54
CA SER A 21 2.64 8.27 -28.76
C SER A 21 3.04 7.44 -27.53
N LEU A 22 3.04 8.08 -26.37
CA LEU A 22 3.15 7.39 -25.10
C LEU A 22 1.88 6.56 -24.91
N LEU A 23 2.02 5.26 -24.83
CA LEU A 23 0.88 4.39 -24.55
C LEU A 23 0.55 4.47 -23.05
N ARG A 24 -0.62 4.98 -22.74
CA ARG A 24 -1.11 5.18 -21.37
C ARG A 24 -2.47 4.55 -21.20
N TRP A 25 -2.69 3.99 -20.01
CA TRP A 25 -3.97 3.49 -19.58
C TRP A 25 -4.36 4.14 -18.25
N HIS A 26 -5.65 4.42 -18.07
CA HIS A 26 -6.22 4.95 -16.83
C HIS A 26 -7.48 4.18 -16.47
N GLY A 27 -7.70 3.97 -15.18
CA GLY A 27 -8.86 3.29 -14.64
C GLY A 27 -9.03 3.53 -13.14
N VAL A 28 -9.94 2.78 -12.53
CA VAL A 28 -10.16 2.76 -11.08
C VAL A 28 -10.13 1.32 -10.62
N ALA A 29 -9.28 0.99 -9.67
CA ALA A 29 -9.19 -0.34 -9.07
C ALA A 29 -8.61 -0.26 -7.65
N MET A 30 -8.86 -1.29 -6.84
CA MET A 30 -8.37 -1.40 -5.46
C MET A 30 -8.68 -0.14 -4.61
N GLY A 31 -9.74 0.59 -4.97
CA GLY A 31 -10.16 1.80 -4.29
C GLY A 31 -9.38 3.07 -4.65
N ALA A 32 -8.49 3.03 -5.66
CA ALA A 32 -7.67 4.14 -6.12
C ALA A 32 -7.86 4.42 -7.61
N ASP A 33 -7.47 5.63 -8.04
CA ASP A 33 -7.25 5.91 -9.46
C ASP A 33 -5.94 5.23 -9.90
N VAL A 34 -6.01 4.52 -11.01
CA VAL A 34 -4.90 3.74 -11.57
C VAL A 34 -4.40 4.39 -12.84
N SER A 35 -3.09 4.47 -13.00
CA SER A 35 -2.46 4.85 -14.25
C SER A 35 -1.26 3.98 -14.58
N ILE A 36 -1.12 3.63 -15.86
CA ILE A 36 -0.01 2.88 -16.40
C ILE A 36 0.54 3.65 -17.60
N ASP A 37 1.80 4.02 -17.56
CA ASP A 37 2.56 4.62 -18.64
C ASP A 37 3.65 3.63 -19.09
N LEU A 38 3.55 3.11 -20.30
CA LEU A 38 4.51 2.15 -20.87
C LEU A 38 5.76 2.80 -21.45
N GLY A 39 5.83 4.13 -21.50
CA GLY A 39 6.88 4.81 -22.21
C GLY A 39 6.78 4.62 -23.74
N ARG A 40 7.93 4.47 -24.39
CA ARG A 40 8.00 4.31 -25.86
C ARG A 40 7.71 2.87 -26.27
N ALA A 41 6.65 2.67 -27.03
CA ALA A 41 6.17 1.35 -27.48
C ALA A 41 6.63 0.98 -28.91
N SER A 42 7.87 1.26 -29.28
CA SER A 42 8.35 0.93 -30.62
C SER A 42 8.52 -0.59 -30.81
N GLY A 43 7.77 -1.17 -31.76
CA GLY A 43 7.91 -2.57 -32.19
C GLY A 43 7.41 -3.64 -31.22
N ARG A 44 6.67 -3.29 -30.18
CA ARG A 44 6.09 -4.19 -29.19
C ARG A 44 4.57 -4.03 -29.14
N ASP A 45 3.84 -5.13 -28.80
CA ASP A 45 2.40 -5.06 -28.61
C ASP A 45 2.06 -4.48 -27.23
N GLY A 46 1.99 -3.15 -27.17
CA GLY A 46 1.61 -2.45 -25.95
C GLY A 46 0.16 -2.70 -25.51
N ASN A 47 -0.74 -3.03 -26.44
CA ASN A 47 -2.14 -3.34 -26.09
C ASN A 47 -2.22 -4.69 -25.38
N ALA A 48 -1.48 -5.70 -25.81
CA ALA A 48 -1.40 -6.99 -25.12
C ALA A 48 -0.79 -6.83 -23.72
N ALA A 49 0.26 -6.02 -23.56
CA ALA A 49 0.86 -5.73 -22.28
C ALA A 49 -0.13 -5.02 -21.32
N LEU A 50 -0.87 -4.02 -21.81
CA LEU A 50 -1.90 -3.34 -21.02
C LEU A 50 -3.06 -4.28 -20.65
N ALA A 51 -3.50 -5.15 -21.55
CA ALA A 51 -4.54 -6.13 -21.24
C ALA A 51 -4.08 -7.08 -20.11
N ALA A 52 -2.85 -7.62 -20.21
CA ALA A 52 -2.27 -8.45 -19.15
C ALA A 52 -2.12 -7.70 -17.81
N ALA A 53 -1.76 -6.42 -17.85
CA ALA A 53 -1.68 -5.56 -16.66
C ALA A 53 -3.07 -5.39 -16.01
N VAL A 54 -4.11 -5.11 -16.81
CA VAL A 54 -5.49 -4.96 -16.31
C VAL A 54 -6.02 -6.26 -15.73
N ASP A 55 -5.74 -7.41 -16.35
CA ASP A 55 -6.13 -8.72 -15.83
C ASP A 55 -5.39 -9.02 -14.50
N THR A 56 -4.12 -8.61 -14.39
CA THR A 56 -3.38 -8.70 -13.14
C THR A 56 -4.04 -7.86 -12.05
N ILE A 57 -4.46 -6.63 -12.33
CA ILE A 57 -5.16 -5.78 -11.36
C ILE A 57 -6.46 -6.44 -10.88
N ARG A 58 -7.29 -6.96 -11.80
CA ARG A 58 -8.53 -7.67 -11.45
C ARG A 58 -8.24 -8.87 -10.55
N ARG A 59 -7.16 -9.60 -10.87
CA ARG A 59 -6.74 -10.73 -10.05
C ARG A 59 -6.34 -10.31 -8.63
N MET A 60 -5.69 -9.15 -8.44
CA MET A 60 -5.37 -8.63 -7.11
C MET A 60 -6.64 -8.26 -6.33
N GLU A 61 -7.67 -7.70 -6.99
CA GLU A 61 -8.97 -7.44 -6.36
C GLU A 61 -9.67 -8.72 -5.90
N GLU A 62 -9.70 -9.77 -6.73
CA GLU A 62 -10.26 -11.10 -6.38
C GLU A 62 -9.55 -11.72 -5.17
N LEU A 63 -8.26 -11.48 -5.01
CA LEU A 63 -7.49 -12.00 -3.89
C LEU A 63 -7.65 -11.16 -2.62
N PHE A 64 -7.59 -9.83 -2.72
CA PHE A 64 -7.28 -8.96 -1.57
C PHE A 64 -8.40 -8.00 -1.17
N SER A 65 -9.52 -7.93 -1.89
CA SER A 65 -10.63 -7.05 -1.52
C SER A 65 -11.27 -7.50 -0.20
N ILE A 66 -11.42 -6.57 0.76
CA ILE A 66 -12.23 -6.79 1.97
C ILE A 66 -13.72 -6.48 1.74
N TYR A 67 -14.08 -5.96 0.57
CA TYR A 67 -15.45 -5.53 0.22
C TYR A 67 -16.17 -6.55 -0.66
N ASP A 68 -15.43 -7.40 -1.36
CA ASP A 68 -15.98 -8.50 -2.13
C ASP A 68 -16.04 -9.76 -1.26
N PRO A 69 -17.24 -10.28 -0.92
CA PRO A 69 -17.38 -11.48 -0.09
C PRO A 69 -16.80 -12.75 -0.75
N GLN A 70 -16.58 -12.73 -2.08
CA GLN A 70 -16.00 -13.84 -2.81
C GLN A 70 -14.48 -13.81 -2.87
N SER A 71 -13.84 -12.71 -2.47
CA SER A 71 -12.40 -12.59 -2.45
C SER A 71 -11.74 -13.61 -1.51
N ALA A 72 -10.48 -13.96 -1.79
CA ALA A 72 -9.73 -14.89 -0.93
C ALA A 72 -9.58 -14.33 0.49
N LEU A 73 -9.32 -13.03 0.64
CA LEU A 73 -9.22 -12.36 1.94
C LEU A 73 -10.53 -12.39 2.72
N SER A 74 -11.67 -12.10 2.08
CA SER A 74 -12.98 -12.16 2.73
C SER A 74 -13.35 -13.57 3.18
N ARG A 75 -13.04 -14.58 2.36
CA ARG A 75 -13.22 -16.00 2.74
C ARG A 75 -12.34 -16.41 3.91
N LEU A 76 -11.05 -15.96 3.93
CA LEU A 76 -10.18 -16.18 5.07
C LEU A 76 -10.76 -15.54 6.35
N ASN A 77 -11.20 -14.28 6.26
CA ASN A 77 -11.80 -13.56 7.39
C ASN A 77 -13.09 -14.21 7.90
N TYR A 78 -13.89 -14.80 7.00
CA TYR A 78 -15.14 -15.46 7.37
C TYR A 78 -14.94 -16.85 7.97
N HIS A 79 -14.07 -17.67 7.36
CA HIS A 79 -13.87 -19.06 7.76
C HIS A 79 -12.73 -19.25 8.78
N GLY A 80 -11.88 -18.24 8.98
CA GLY A 80 -10.69 -18.30 9.83
C GLY A 80 -9.54 -19.10 9.21
N ARG A 81 -9.72 -19.68 8.02
CA ARG A 81 -8.71 -20.44 7.29
C ARG A 81 -8.99 -20.50 5.80
N ILE A 82 -7.92 -20.66 5.00
CA ILE A 82 -7.99 -20.82 3.55
C ILE A 82 -6.78 -21.61 3.04
N ILE A 83 -6.96 -22.38 1.97
CA ILE A 83 -5.83 -22.87 1.17
C ILE A 83 -5.39 -21.71 0.28
N PRO A 84 -4.18 -21.18 0.44
CA PRO A 84 -3.77 -19.99 -0.26
C PRO A 84 -3.41 -20.27 -1.72
N GLU A 85 -3.77 -19.36 -2.60
CA GLU A 85 -3.17 -19.31 -3.92
C GLU A 85 -1.74 -18.75 -3.81
N PRO A 86 -0.84 -19.09 -4.76
CA PRO A 86 0.57 -18.71 -4.70
C PRO A 86 0.79 -17.19 -4.48
N GLU A 87 0.02 -16.35 -5.17
CA GLU A 87 0.11 -14.88 -5.03
C GLU A 87 -0.36 -14.40 -3.64
N PHE A 88 -1.39 -15.04 -3.09
CA PHE A 88 -1.86 -14.72 -1.74
C PHE A 88 -0.78 -15.08 -0.71
N LEU A 89 -0.22 -16.30 -0.81
CA LEU A 89 0.86 -16.73 0.07
C LEU A 89 2.10 -15.84 -0.05
N ARG A 90 2.47 -15.43 -1.28
CA ARG A 90 3.58 -14.50 -1.51
C ARG A 90 3.38 -13.18 -0.76
N LEU A 91 2.18 -12.60 -0.82
CA LEU A 91 1.89 -11.37 -0.06
C LEU A 91 1.95 -11.60 1.45
N ILE A 92 1.42 -12.72 1.96
CA ILE A 92 1.48 -13.05 3.39
C ILE A 92 2.93 -13.20 3.89
N GLN A 93 3.82 -13.76 3.07
CA GLN A 93 5.26 -13.81 3.39
C GLN A 93 5.88 -12.41 3.48
N LEU A 94 5.50 -11.48 2.59
CA LEU A 94 5.93 -10.08 2.64
C LEU A 94 5.34 -9.33 3.85
N VAL A 95 4.10 -9.62 4.23
CA VAL A 95 3.50 -9.14 5.49
C VAL A 95 4.35 -9.55 6.69
N ASN A 96 4.78 -10.82 6.75
CA ASN A 96 5.63 -11.31 7.83
C ASN A 96 6.95 -10.54 7.92
N VAL A 97 7.57 -10.26 6.79
CA VAL A 97 8.80 -9.44 6.72
C VAL A 97 8.53 -8.00 7.19
N ALA A 98 7.46 -7.37 6.69
CA ALA A 98 7.10 -5.99 7.06
C ALA A 98 6.77 -5.90 8.55
N HIS A 99 6.01 -6.85 9.11
CA HIS A 99 5.71 -6.92 10.53
C HIS A 99 6.98 -6.98 11.38
N ALA A 100 7.90 -7.86 11.03
CA ALA A 100 9.18 -8.00 11.75
C ALA A 100 10.03 -6.73 11.68
N LEU A 101 10.22 -6.15 10.49
CA LEU A 101 11.04 -4.95 10.28
C LEU A 101 10.47 -3.69 10.94
N THR A 102 9.14 -3.63 11.13
CA THR A 102 8.47 -2.49 11.79
C THR A 102 8.24 -2.73 13.29
N GLY A 103 8.78 -3.82 13.83
CA GLY A 103 8.60 -4.19 15.23
C GLY A 103 7.11 -4.37 15.59
N GLY A 104 6.29 -4.83 14.65
CA GLY A 104 4.86 -5.08 14.81
C GLY A 104 3.98 -3.83 14.75
N LEU A 105 4.48 -2.67 14.30
CA LEU A 105 3.62 -1.50 14.02
C LEU A 105 2.81 -1.70 12.73
N PHE A 106 3.36 -2.40 11.74
CA PHE A 106 2.58 -2.94 10.63
C PHE A 106 2.00 -4.29 11.06
N ASP A 107 0.72 -4.36 11.30
CA ASP A 107 0.00 -5.59 11.66
C ASP A 107 -1.37 -5.62 10.98
N PRO A 108 -1.58 -6.46 9.96
CA PRO A 108 -2.84 -6.52 9.23
C PRO A 108 -4.00 -7.08 10.06
N THR A 109 -3.75 -7.72 11.21
CA THR A 109 -4.79 -8.31 12.05
C THR A 109 -5.64 -7.28 12.81
N VAL A 110 -5.37 -5.98 12.61
CA VAL A 110 -6.15 -4.86 13.19
C VAL A 110 -7.59 -4.78 12.66
N GLN A 111 -7.99 -5.59 11.70
CA GLN A 111 -9.30 -5.50 11.04
C GLN A 111 -10.48 -5.60 12.02
N SER A 112 -10.38 -6.41 13.09
CA SER A 112 -11.42 -6.48 14.12
C SER A 112 -11.62 -5.15 14.85
N LEU A 113 -10.55 -4.39 15.09
CA LEU A 113 -10.59 -3.06 15.69
C LEU A 113 -11.20 -2.03 14.71
N VAL A 114 -10.79 -2.09 13.43
CA VAL A 114 -11.33 -1.23 12.37
C VAL A 114 -12.84 -1.42 12.25
N MET A 115 -13.32 -2.66 12.26
CA MET A 115 -14.76 -2.97 12.19
C MET A 115 -15.54 -2.43 13.39
N ALA A 116 -14.99 -2.52 14.60
CA ALA A 116 -15.62 -1.93 15.78
C ALA A 116 -15.75 -0.40 15.64
N ARG A 117 -14.70 0.27 15.20
CA ARG A 117 -14.69 1.73 14.97
C ARG A 117 -15.65 2.17 13.87
N LEU A 118 -15.74 1.41 12.76
CA LEU A 118 -16.72 1.66 11.69
C LEU A 118 -18.16 1.58 12.17
N GLN A 119 -18.45 0.75 13.20
CA GLN A 119 -19.74 0.65 13.87
C GLN A 119 -19.95 1.74 14.94
N GLY A 120 -19.04 2.69 15.08
CA GLY A 120 -19.08 3.74 16.11
C GLY A 120 -18.78 3.24 17.53
N LYS A 121 -18.25 2.00 17.68
CA LYS A 121 -17.96 1.38 18.98
C LYS A 121 -16.51 1.56 19.37
N THR A 122 -16.26 1.59 20.68
CA THR A 122 -14.91 1.39 21.21
C THR A 122 -14.59 -0.10 21.19
N PRO A 123 -13.42 -0.53 20.65
CA PRO A 123 -13.04 -1.93 20.68
C PRO A 123 -13.02 -2.50 22.09
N THR A 124 -13.70 -3.62 22.29
CA THR A 124 -13.75 -4.35 23.56
C THR A 124 -12.41 -5.03 23.85
N ALA A 125 -12.21 -5.49 25.11
CA ALA A 125 -11.03 -6.29 25.46
C ALA A 125 -10.92 -7.55 24.58
N ALA A 126 -12.04 -8.22 24.29
CA ALA A 126 -12.06 -9.40 23.43
C ALA A 126 -11.66 -9.10 21.96
N GLU A 127 -12.02 -7.93 21.41
CA GLU A 127 -11.58 -7.53 20.08
C GLU A 127 -10.10 -7.17 20.05
N ARG A 128 -9.57 -6.58 21.13
CA ARG A 128 -8.14 -6.26 21.27
C ARG A 128 -7.28 -7.52 21.32
N THR A 129 -7.73 -8.58 22.01
CA THR A 129 -7.01 -9.86 22.10
C THR A 129 -6.99 -10.66 20.80
N ARG A 130 -7.79 -10.27 19.80
CA ARG A 130 -7.79 -10.86 18.45
C ARG A 130 -6.72 -10.25 17.53
N VAL A 131 -6.00 -9.22 17.97
CA VAL A 131 -4.93 -8.59 17.20
C VAL A 131 -3.60 -9.18 17.59
N GLY A 132 -2.83 -9.58 16.59
CA GLY A 132 -1.48 -10.08 16.76
C GLY A 132 -1.09 -11.03 15.63
N TRP A 133 -0.08 -10.64 14.87
CA TRP A 133 0.43 -11.42 13.74
C TRP A 133 0.92 -12.82 14.15
N ASN A 134 1.42 -12.97 15.36
CA ASN A 134 1.83 -14.26 15.94
C ASN A 134 0.70 -15.28 16.08
N PHE A 135 -0.56 -14.89 15.92
CA PHE A 135 -1.73 -15.78 15.89
C PHE A 135 -2.14 -16.16 14.47
N VAL A 136 -1.34 -15.83 13.46
CA VAL A 136 -1.54 -16.25 12.08
C VAL A 136 -0.49 -17.29 11.72
N GLU A 137 -0.94 -18.50 11.45
CA GLU A 137 -0.08 -19.57 10.92
C GLU A 137 -0.29 -19.66 9.42
N PHE A 138 0.81 -19.86 8.68
CA PHE A 138 0.74 -19.95 7.22
C PHE A 138 1.85 -20.81 6.64
N ASP A 139 1.47 -21.61 5.65
CA ASP A 139 2.35 -22.35 4.77
C ASP A 139 1.69 -22.52 3.38
N ALA A 140 2.26 -23.36 2.52
CA ALA A 140 1.71 -23.62 1.19
C ALA A 140 0.36 -24.38 1.21
N GLY A 141 0.03 -25.06 2.29
CA GLY A 141 -1.19 -25.86 2.43
C GLY A 141 -2.33 -25.09 3.07
N GLU A 142 -2.03 -24.17 4.00
CA GLU A 142 -3.05 -23.46 4.73
C GLU A 142 -2.55 -22.10 5.26
N ILE A 143 -3.45 -21.13 5.30
CA ILE A 143 -3.34 -19.94 6.16
C ILE A 143 -4.49 -20.02 7.15
N ARG A 144 -4.21 -19.89 8.46
CA ARG A 144 -5.25 -19.95 9.48
C ARG A 144 -5.04 -18.95 10.61
N PHE A 145 -6.14 -18.54 11.20
CA PHE A 145 -6.18 -17.77 12.43
C PHE A 145 -6.26 -18.68 13.64
N CYS A 146 -5.34 -18.54 14.59
CA CYS A 146 -5.33 -19.34 15.82
C CYS A 146 -6.35 -18.86 16.86
N THR A 147 -6.88 -17.65 16.71
CA THR A 147 -7.88 -17.07 17.65
C THR A 147 -9.20 -16.88 16.92
N PRO A 148 -10.33 -17.40 17.45
CA PRO A 148 -11.64 -17.21 16.86
C PRO A 148 -12.06 -15.74 16.74
N GLY A 149 -12.60 -15.37 15.59
CA GLY A 149 -13.05 -14.01 15.31
C GLY A 149 -11.93 -13.02 14.98
N MET A 150 -10.70 -13.50 14.75
CA MET A 150 -9.67 -12.71 14.07
C MET A 150 -10.11 -12.35 12.67
N ALA A 151 -9.64 -11.21 12.21
CA ALA A 151 -9.75 -10.80 10.82
C ALA A 151 -8.54 -9.94 10.45
N MET A 152 -8.16 -9.96 9.16
CA MET A 152 -7.09 -9.11 8.65
C MET A 152 -7.56 -8.18 7.54
N THR A 153 -6.83 -7.10 7.37
CA THR A 153 -6.90 -6.21 6.21
C THR A 153 -5.53 -6.14 5.54
N LEU A 154 -5.51 -6.09 4.23
CA LEU A 154 -4.28 -5.93 3.47
C LEU A 154 -4.17 -4.53 2.83
N ASN A 155 -5.04 -3.58 3.23
CA ASN A 155 -5.13 -2.25 2.63
C ASN A 155 -3.82 -1.42 2.73
N GLY A 156 -2.94 -1.70 3.68
CA GLY A 156 -1.66 -1.00 3.84
C GLY A 156 -0.48 -1.74 3.18
N ILE A 157 -0.74 -2.68 2.23
CA ILE A 157 0.32 -3.40 1.51
C ILE A 157 -0.15 -3.91 0.13
N ALA A 158 -1.45 -4.12 -0.07
CA ALA A 158 -1.97 -4.76 -1.27
C ALA A 158 -1.90 -3.87 -2.51
N GLN A 159 -2.03 -2.55 -2.37
CA GLN A 159 -1.87 -1.61 -3.48
C GLN A 159 -0.42 -1.60 -3.96
N GLY A 160 0.54 -1.54 -3.03
CA GLY A 160 1.95 -1.67 -3.33
C GLY A 160 2.27 -3.01 -4.01
N PHE A 161 1.70 -4.12 -3.53
CA PHE A 161 1.90 -5.43 -4.14
C PHE A 161 1.33 -5.52 -5.56
N ALA A 162 0.12 -5.01 -5.78
CA ALA A 162 -0.48 -4.95 -7.11
C ALA A 162 0.37 -4.11 -8.08
N THR A 163 0.89 -2.97 -7.60
CA THR A 163 1.80 -2.10 -8.37
C THR A 163 3.08 -2.83 -8.80
N ASP A 164 3.69 -3.58 -7.89
CA ASP A 164 4.87 -4.40 -8.21
C ASP A 164 4.51 -5.52 -9.20
N ARG A 165 3.40 -6.25 -9.00
CA ARG A 165 2.97 -7.34 -9.89
C ARG A 165 2.67 -6.86 -11.31
N VAL A 166 1.99 -5.73 -11.44
CA VAL A 166 1.74 -5.10 -12.75
C VAL A 166 3.07 -4.71 -13.41
N THR A 167 3.99 -4.12 -12.67
CA THR A 167 5.32 -3.75 -13.21
C THR A 167 6.09 -4.98 -13.69
N GLU A 168 6.05 -6.11 -12.95
CA GLU A 168 6.69 -7.37 -13.34
C GLU A 168 6.05 -7.94 -14.63
N VAL A 169 4.73 -7.89 -14.77
CA VAL A 169 4.01 -8.32 -15.98
C VAL A 169 4.39 -7.44 -17.17
N LEU A 170 4.42 -6.14 -17.02
CA LEU A 170 4.85 -5.23 -18.09
C LEU A 170 6.30 -5.50 -18.51
N ALA A 171 7.20 -5.76 -17.57
CA ALA A 171 8.60 -6.11 -17.85
C ALA A 171 8.69 -7.45 -18.61
N SER A 172 7.87 -8.45 -18.31
CA SER A 172 7.82 -9.72 -19.05
C SER A 172 7.38 -9.55 -20.51
N HIS A 173 6.57 -8.52 -20.79
CA HIS A 173 6.22 -8.08 -22.16
C HIS A 173 7.29 -7.16 -22.79
N GLY A 174 8.43 -6.94 -22.12
CA GLY A 174 9.55 -6.12 -22.60
C GLY A 174 9.40 -4.62 -22.33
N PHE A 175 8.42 -4.19 -21.52
CA PHE A 175 8.24 -2.79 -21.12
C PHE A 175 8.88 -2.55 -19.76
N THR A 176 10.10 -2.00 -19.75
CA THR A 176 10.85 -1.70 -18.52
C THR A 176 10.91 -0.20 -18.19
N GLN A 177 10.57 0.69 -19.14
CA GLN A 177 10.59 2.15 -18.95
C GLN A 177 9.23 2.68 -18.49
N THR A 178 8.60 1.97 -17.55
CA THR A 178 7.22 2.21 -17.13
C THR A 178 7.12 3.14 -15.93
N LEU A 179 5.94 3.78 -15.81
CA LEU A 179 5.45 4.37 -14.56
C LEU A 179 4.09 3.75 -14.26
N VAL A 180 3.99 3.04 -13.15
CA VAL A 180 2.76 2.40 -12.68
C VAL A 180 2.31 3.06 -11.39
N ASN A 181 1.02 3.36 -11.30
CA ASN A 181 0.36 3.85 -10.10
C ASN A 181 -0.93 3.06 -9.87
N ILE A 182 -1.01 2.33 -8.75
CA ILE A 182 -2.22 1.66 -8.26
C ILE A 182 -2.44 2.06 -6.79
N GLY A 183 -2.54 3.39 -6.55
CA GLY A 183 -2.47 3.98 -5.22
C GLY A 183 -1.04 4.30 -4.81
N GLU A 184 -0.08 3.47 -5.20
CA GLU A 184 1.36 3.64 -4.95
C GLU A 184 2.12 3.67 -6.28
N TYR A 185 3.26 4.39 -6.32
CA TYR A 185 4.04 4.56 -7.55
C TYR A 185 5.20 3.57 -7.64
N ARG A 186 5.36 2.99 -8.84
CA ARG A 186 6.55 2.24 -9.23
C ARG A 186 7.13 2.82 -10.51
N VAL A 187 8.40 3.22 -10.44
CA VAL A 187 9.19 3.75 -11.56
C VAL A 187 10.12 2.66 -12.06
N GLY A 188 10.06 2.39 -13.37
CA GLY A 188 10.97 1.47 -14.06
C GLY A 188 12.30 2.13 -14.44
N ASP A 189 12.83 1.76 -15.62
CA ASP A 189 14.17 2.20 -16.09
C ASP A 189 14.23 3.68 -16.50
N ARG A 190 13.10 4.30 -16.83
CA ARG A 190 13.04 5.72 -17.15
C ARG A 190 13.03 6.54 -15.86
N ALA A 191 14.06 7.37 -15.67
CA ALA A 191 14.07 8.32 -14.56
C ALA A 191 12.84 9.23 -14.63
N THR A 192 12.15 9.37 -13.51
CA THR A 192 10.90 10.14 -13.38
C THR A 192 10.94 10.98 -12.12
N THR A 193 10.64 12.26 -12.27
CA THR A 193 10.49 13.19 -11.15
C THR A 193 9.08 13.07 -10.57
N ILE A 194 8.97 12.78 -9.27
CA ILE A 194 7.70 12.66 -8.55
C ILE A 194 7.64 13.69 -7.43
N GLY A 195 6.56 14.50 -7.44
CA GLY A 195 6.23 15.38 -6.31
C GLY A 195 5.49 14.61 -5.22
N ILE A 196 5.95 14.71 -3.99
CA ILE A 196 5.35 14.09 -2.82
C ILE A 196 4.41 15.09 -2.16
N GLY A 197 3.12 14.74 -2.07
CA GLY A 197 2.11 15.55 -1.39
C GLY A 197 2.09 15.30 0.11
N GLY A 198 1.90 16.37 0.90
CA GLY A 198 1.66 16.33 2.33
C GLY A 198 0.20 16.14 2.70
N ALA A 199 -0.08 16.07 4.00
CA ALA A 199 -1.42 15.93 4.55
C ALA A 199 -2.37 17.08 4.17
N ALA A 200 -1.84 18.28 3.97
CA ALA A 200 -2.57 19.46 3.51
C ALA A 200 -2.70 19.55 1.97
N GLY A 201 -2.15 18.61 1.22
CA GLY A 201 -2.16 18.59 -0.24
C GLY A 201 -1.11 19.49 -0.92
N ASN A 202 -0.20 20.10 -0.16
CA ASN A 202 0.97 20.82 -0.67
C ASN A 202 2.09 19.83 -1.05
N ILE A 203 2.96 20.21 -1.97
CA ILE A 203 4.15 19.44 -2.30
C ILE A 203 5.19 19.62 -1.18
N MET A 204 5.54 18.53 -0.51
CA MET A 204 6.54 18.50 0.57
C MET A 204 7.95 18.25 0.06
N SER A 205 8.09 17.41 -0.95
CA SER A 205 9.38 17.01 -1.53
C SER A 205 9.21 16.67 -3.00
N ILE A 206 10.33 16.69 -3.72
CA ILE A 206 10.42 16.24 -5.11
C ILE A 206 11.54 15.21 -5.17
N GLU A 207 11.23 14.02 -5.70
CA GLU A 207 12.17 12.91 -5.79
C GLU A 207 12.37 12.48 -7.24
N ASP A 208 13.61 12.37 -7.65
CA ASP A 208 13.99 11.75 -8.93
C ASP A 208 14.18 10.25 -8.71
N LEU A 209 13.26 9.47 -9.26
CA LEU A 209 13.21 8.02 -9.05
C LEU A 209 13.58 7.27 -10.33
N ARG A 210 14.30 6.17 -10.14
CA ARG A 210 14.60 5.18 -11.18
C ARG A 210 14.72 3.82 -10.52
N GLN A 211 14.08 2.78 -11.07
CA GLN A 211 14.03 1.43 -10.49
C GLN A 211 13.69 1.51 -8.97
N ALA A 212 12.66 2.27 -8.65
CA ALA A 212 12.26 2.54 -7.29
C ALA A 212 10.74 2.70 -7.20
N ALA A 213 10.24 2.58 -6.00
CA ALA A 213 8.84 2.81 -5.68
C ALA A 213 8.72 3.88 -4.59
N ILE A 214 7.57 4.51 -4.53
CA ILE A 214 7.20 5.41 -3.45
C ILE A 214 5.75 5.19 -3.04
N ALA A 215 5.53 5.15 -1.74
CA ALA A 215 4.22 5.07 -1.11
C ALA A 215 4.07 6.16 -0.05
N THR A 216 2.84 6.66 0.11
CA THR A 216 2.54 7.70 1.09
C THR A 216 1.28 7.36 1.88
N SER A 217 1.42 7.25 3.19
CA SER A 217 0.31 7.10 4.12
C SER A 217 -0.05 8.43 4.75
N VAL A 218 -1.35 8.78 4.67
CA VAL A 218 -1.94 9.98 5.29
C VAL A 218 -3.11 9.53 6.16
N PRO A 219 -2.95 9.45 7.49
CA PRO A 219 -4.00 8.97 8.40
C PRO A 219 -5.31 9.76 8.30
N GLY A 220 -5.23 11.07 8.00
CA GLY A 220 -6.37 11.95 7.83
C GLY A 220 -7.11 11.80 6.50
N SER A 221 -6.58 11.03 5.54
CA SER A 221 -7.21 10.86 4.22
C SER A 221 -8.54 10.09 4.27
N PHE A 222 -8.69 9.20 5.25
CA PHE A 222 -9.93 8.48 5.51
C PHE A 222 -10.12 8.26 7.01
N MET A 223 -11.21 8.80 7.53
CA MET A 223 -11.60 8.65 8.93
C MET A 223 -12.73 7.62 9.05
N LEU A 224 -12.59 6.67 9.99
CA LEU A 224 -13.62 5.67 10.29
C LEU A 224 -14.82 6.31 11.00
N ASN A 225 -14.53 7.33 11.82
CA ASN A 225 -15.48 8.20 12.51
C ASN A 225 -14.79 9.55 12.81
N ASP A 226 -15.46 10.46 13.53
CA ASP A 226 -14.93 11.81 13.83
C ASP A 226 -13.59 11.84 14.56
N ARG A 227 -13.15 10.71 15.15
CA ARG A 227 -11.95 10.64 16.00
C ARG A 227 -10.95 9.55 15.63
N SER A 228 -11.32 8.65 14.73
CA SER A 228 -10.49 7.46 14.46
C SER A 228 -10.08 7.39 13.00
N SER A 229 -8.78 7.41 12.76
CA SER A 229 -8.18 7.10 11.48
C SER A 229 -8.40 5.63 11.09
N HIS A 230 -8.36 5.34 9.79
CA HIS A 230 -8.32 3.98 9.27
C HIS A 230 -6.99 3.27 9.57
N ILE A 231 -5.91 4.01 9.84
CA ILE A 231 -4.63 3.46 10.26
C ILE A 231 -4.60 3.41 11.79
N MET A 232 -4.67 2.21 12.33
CA MET A 232 -4.77 1.97 13.77
C MET A 232 -3.50 1.35 14.32
N ASN A 233 -3.09 1.82 15.51
CA ASN A 233 -1.95 1.24 16.21
C ASN A 233 -2.35 -0.11 16.82
N PRO A 234 -1.73 -1.24 16.40
CA PRO A 234 -2.08 -2.57 16.89
C PRO A 234 -1.78 -2.75 18.39
N LYS A 235 -0.79 -2.03 18.91
CA LYS A 235 -0.38 -2.10 20.33
C LYS A 235 -1.17 -1.17 21.23
N ASN A 236 -1.72 -0.08 20.68
CA ASN A 236 -2.55 0.88 21.39
C ASN A 236 -3.65 1.44 20.48
N PRO A 237 -4.78 0.73 20.33
CA PRO A 237 -5.85 1.09 19.40
C PRO A 237 -6.54 2.43 19.67
N ASP A 238 -6.32 3.02 20.82
CA ASP A 238 -6.87 4.32 21.19
C ASP A 238 -5.91 5.48 20.91
N ALA A 239 -4.64 5.19 20.60
CA ALA A 239 -3.68 6.20 20.22
C ALA A 239 -3.94 6.71 18.80
N SER A 240 -3.90 8.02 18.64
CA SER A 240 -3.86 8.64 17.32
C SER A 240 -2.52 8.37 16.62
N PRO A 241 -2.49 8.36 15.28
CA PRO A 241 -1.26 8.41 14.53
C PRO A 241 -0.38 9.60 14.97
N ILE A 242 0.92 9.41 14.90
CA ILE A 242 1.92 10.39 15.37
C ILE A 242 2.25 11.40 14.27
N TRP A 243 2.41 10.89 13.04
CA TRP A 243 2.75 11.71 11.89
C TRP A 243 1.51 12.01 11.04
N ALA A 244 1.43 13.22 10.52
CA ALA A 244 0.36 13.66 9.62
C ALA A 244 0.48 12.96 8.27
N SER A 245 1.70 12.71 7.81
CA SER A 245 2.00 11.86 6.67
C SER A 245 3.37 11.19 6.80
N ALA A 246 3.53 10.04 6.11
CA ALA A 246 4.80 9.36 5.95
C ALA A 246 4.93 8.86 4.51
N SER A 247 5.99 9.27 3.82
CA SER A 247 6.34 8.79 2.48
C SER A 247 7.61 7.98 2.53
N VAL A 248 7.61 6.84 1.84
CA VAL A 248 8.74 5.90 1.82
C VAL A 248 9.16 5.63 0.38
N VAL A 249 10.42 5.88 0.07
CA VAL A 249 11.06 5.43 -1.16
C VAL A 249 11.76 4.11 -0.90
N ALA A 250 11.41 3.06 -1.64
CA ALA A 250 12.00 1.73 -1.49
C ALA A 250 12.25 1.05 -2.84
N SER A 251 12.81 -0.15 -2.80
CA SER A 251 13.02 -0.95 -4.02
C SER A 251 11.73 -1.56 -4.56
N THR A 252 10.71 -1.76 -3.73
CA THR A 252 9.40 -2.29 -4.11
C THR A 252 8.27 -1.41 -3.57
N ALA A 253 7.17 -1.33 -4.29
CA ALA A 253 5.98 -0.60 -3.84
C ALA A 253 5.32 -1.30 -2.64
N THR A 254 5.38 -2.64 -2.60
CA THR A 254 4.89 -3.46 -1.48
C THR A 254 5.48 -3.03 -0.15
N MET A 255 6.81 -2.92 -0.08
CA MET A 255 7.49 -2.56 1.18
C MET A 255 7.36 -1.07 1.48
N ALA A 256 7.36 -0.22 0.45
CA ALA A 256 7.10 1.21 0.64
C ALA A 256 5.73 1.46 1.29
N ASP A 257 4.67 0.78 0.82
CA ASP A 257 3.29 0.86 1.32
C ASP A 257 3.22 0.37 2.80
N ALA A 258 3.73 -0.83 3.08
CA ALA A 258 3.74 -1.35 4.45
C ALA A 258 4.53 -0.47 5.44
N PHE A 259 5.68 0.06 5.02
CA PHE A 259 6.50 0.91 5.88
C PHE A 259 5.88 2.28 6.11
N SER A 260 5.28 2.91 5.09
CA SER A 260 4.59 4.19 5.25
C SER A 260 3.41 4.06 6.23
N THR A 261 2.66 2.94 6.16
CA THR A 261 1.57 2.61 7.08
C THR A 261 2.07 2.44 8.52
N ALA A 262 3.21 1.78 8.75
CA ALA A 262 3.79 1.63 10.09
C ALA A 262 4.35 2.95 10.63
N LEU A 263 5.01 3.73 9.77
CA LEU A 263 5.74 4.93 10.17
C LEU A 263 4.83 6.02 10.70
N VAL A 264 3.60 6.18 10.17
CA VAL A 264 2.66 7.18 10.74
C VAL A 264 2.29 6.89 12.19
N LEU A 265 2.52 5.66 12.66
CA LEU A 265 2.28 5.23 14.04
C LEU A 265 3.54 5.27 14.92
N ALA A 266 4.72 5.43 14.33
CA ALA A 266 6.00 5.34 15.02
C ALA A 266 6.31 6.61 15.83
N ARG A 267 6.80 6.44 17.06
CA ARG A 267 7.28 7.56 17.88
C ARG A 267 8.71 7.92 17.49
N GLY A 268 8.93 9.21 17.16
CA GLY A 268 10.25 9.71 16.76
C GLY A 268 10.74 9.09 15.43
N THR A 269 12.03 9.16 15.16
CA THR A 269 12.66 8.79 13.88
C THR A 269 13.41 7.46 13.90
N THR A 270 13.55 6.81 15.06
CA THR A 270 14.37 5.59 15.23
C THR A 270 13.98 4.45 14.27
N LEU A 271 12.66 4.24 14.06
CA LEU A 271 12.19 3.23 13.10
C LEU A 271 12.58 3.63 11.67
N ALA A 272 12.38 4.90 11.30
CA ALA A 272 12.74 5.40 9.97
C ALA A 272 14.24 5.24 9.69
N GLU A 273 15.09 5.62 10.64
CA GLU A 273 16.55 5.45 10.59
C GLU A 273 16.96 3.97 10.45
N SER A 274 16.26 3.07 11.13
CA SER A 274 16.50 1.63 11.00
C SER A 274 16.12 1.11 9.61
N LEU A 275 14.99 1.54 9.06
CA LEU A 275 14.53 1.11 7.73
C LEU A 275 15.44 1.63 6.61
N VAL A 276 15.94 2.88 6.71
CA VAL A 276 16.87 3.44 5.70
C VAL A 276 18.20 2.70 5.69
N ARG A 277 18.67 2.18 6.84
CA ARG A 277 19.91 1.39 6.87
C ARG A 277 19.82 0.04 6.14
N GLY A 278 18.62 -0.49 5.87
CA GLY A 278 18.50 -1.85 5.33
C GLY A 278 17.44 -2.09 4.26
N SER A 279 16.39 -1.28 4.20
CA SER A 279 15.20 -1.64 3.40
C SER A 279 14.56 -0.49 2.63
N ALA A 280 14.73 0.76 3.08
CA ALA A 280 14.24 1.95 2.40
C ALA A 280 15.41 2.77 1.82
N LYS A 281 15.14 3.55 0.78
CA LYS A 281 16.12 4.46 0.15
C LYS A 281 16.05 5.87 0.74
N ALA A 282 14.86 6.32 1.09
CA ALA A 282 14.58 7.59 1.75
C ALA A 282 13.22 7.53 2.45
N ILE A 283 13.05 8.31 3.50
CA ILE A 283 11.81 8.46 4.24
C ILE A 283 11.56 9.94 4.49
N ILE A 284 10.35 10.41 4.21
CA ILE A 284 9.90 11.77 4.45
C ILE A 284 8.71 11.71 5.42
N LEU A 285 8.82 12.37 6.56
CA LEU A 285 7.81 12.43 7.61
C LEU A 285 7.32 13.86 7.77
N GLU A 286 6.02 14.05 7.87
CA GLU A 286 5.38 15.33 8.16
C GLU A 286 4.69 15.24 9.52
N ASN A 287 4.98 16.16 10.43
CA ASN A 287 4.30 16.23 11.71
C ASN A 287 2.99 17.06 11.62
N ALA A 288 2.23 17.12 12.70
CA ALA A 288 0.94 17.84 12.74
C ALA A 288 1.09 19.37 12.57
N ALA A 289 2.29 19.93 12.73
CA ALA A 289 2.60 21.35 12.48
C ALA A 289 3.01 21.62 11.01
N GLY A 290 3.11 20.57 10.18
CA GLY A 290 3.57 20.66 8.79
C GLY A 290 5.11 20.70 8.67
N GLU A 291 5.84 20.43 9.74
CA GLU A 291 7.31 20.34 9.68
C GLU A 291 7.73 19.01 9.07
N ILE A 292 8.71 19.07 8.18
CA ILE A 292 9.18 17.94 7.38
C ILE A 292 10.53 17.47 7.89
N SER A 293 10.63 16.16 8.12
CA SER A 293 11.89 15.47 8.41
C SER A 293 12.21 14.52 7.26
N ARG A 294 13.39 14.62 6.66
CA ARG A 294 13.91 13.68 5.66
C ARG A 294 15.04 12.84 6.28
N ILE A 295 14.94 11.53 6.11
CA ILE A 295 15.86 10.52 6.65
C ILE A 295 16.41 9.68 5.51
#